data_f6e3850bddffc70ca035d5271ecafeec
#
_entry.id   f6e3850bddffc70ca035d5271ecafeec
#
_cell.length_a   1.000
_cell.length_b   1.000
_cell.length_c   1.000
_cell.angle_alpha   90.00
_cell.angle_beta   90.00
_cell.angle_gamma   90.00
#
_symmetry.space_group_name_H-M   'P 1'
#
loop_
_entity.id
_entity.type
_entity.pdbx_description
1 polymer ?
#
loop_
_entity_poly.entity_id
_entity_poly.type
_entity_poly.pdbx_seq_one_letter_code
_entity_poly.pdbx_strand_id
1 'polypeptide(L)'
;MKWIVIGAALVAAAAVVPALADTPLVGIVSISATEANNARYIVGAKAAAKEIGWDVSVIDAAGSADQANAAIQNFVQRGSAAIVDMVFPYSSIGAGLEAAKSANIPVVTWGGGLGSSVAATNGSGGPMVVPVNELMLKTMGGKGSILALTYHTGEVCRNREVELDKALVANPDIKVTKNEVRIPGYFEDGAQYANAWLASHPAGQENLAIWGCWDDPAIGAIGSLRAQGRDDVKVYGVNGNAQALENIKNGFMTATAWQDSYTEGYNMIKLLPEIRKAGADWTPKAVEVPAVLVTKDTIDDFIAKHPDAMK
;
A
#
# COMPACT_ATOMS: atom_id res chain seq x y z
N MET A 1 -13.79 -88.15 20.58
CA MET A 1 -13.79 -86.80 21.18
C MET A 1 -13.23 -85.83 20.14
N LYS A 2 -14.11 -85.02 19.50
CA LYS A 2 -13.73 -84.02 18.53
C LYS A 2 -13.80 -82.64 19.22
N TRP A 3 -12.69 -81.92 19.28
CA TRP A 3 -12.61 -80.54 19.82
C TRP A 3 -12.89 -79.57 18.69
N ILE A 4 -13.93 -78.76 18.86
CA ILE A 4 -14.25 -77.64 17.98
C ILE A 4 -13.60 -76.44 18.63
N VAL A 5 -12.63 -75.84 17.89
CA VAL A 5 -12.03 -74.53 18.26
C VAL A 5 -12.82 -73.45 17.55
N ILE A 6 -13.56 -72.66 18.32
CA ILE A 6 -14.25 -71.44 17.80
C ILE A 6 -13.25 -70.27 17.84
N GLY A 7 -12.77 -69.89 16.70
CA GLY A 7 -11.96 -68.63 16.52
C GLY A 7 -12.85 -67.40 16.56
N ALA A 8 -12.72 -66.56 17.58
CA ALA A 8 -13.34 -65.26 17.60
C ALA A 8 -12.53 -64.27 16.76
N ALA A 9 -13.09 -63.79 15.65
CA ALA A 9 -12.49 -62.71 14.86
C ALA A 9 -12.82 -61.36 15.52
N LEU A 10 -11.81 -60.70 16.10
CA LEU A 10 -11.93 -59.32 16.53
C LEU A 10 -11.92 -58.41 15.29
N VAL A 11 -13.04 -57.80 14.96
CA VAL A 11 -13.12 -56.70 13.99
C VAL A 11 -12.73 -55.42 14.73
N ALA A 12 -11.49 -54.94 14.50
CA ALA A 12 -11.08 -53.63 14.99
C ALA A 12 -11.73 -52.55 14.09
N ALA A 13 -12.74 -51.87 14.61
CA ALA A 13 -13.31 -50.69 14.03
C ALA A 13 -12.27 -49.56 14.14
N ALA A 14 -11.58 -49.22 13.05
CA ALA A 14 -10.74 -48.02 12.98
C ALA A 14 -11.68 -46.80 13.02
N ALA A 15 -11.67 -46.09 14.15
CA ALA A 15 -12.31 -44.77 14.22
C ALA A 15 -11.59 -43.82 13.27
N VAL A 16 -12.25 -43.45 12.20
CA VAL A 16 -11.78 -42.35 11.32
C VAL A 16 -11.95 -41.06 12.12
N VAL A 17 -10.88 -40.59 12.76
CA VAL A 17 -10.83 -39.24 13.31
C VAL A 17 -10.91 -38.28 12.13
N PRO A 18 -11.94 -37.41 12.04
CA PRO A 18 -11.97 -36.41 10.99
C PRO A 18 -10.72 -35.54 11.14
N ALA A 19 -9.89 -35.48 10.10
CA ALA A 19 -8.81 -34.51 10.04
C ALA A 19 -9.45 -33.13 10.23
N LEU A 20 -9.05 -32.38 11.24
CA LEU A 20 -9.40 -30.97 11.37
C LEU A 20 -8.92 -30.32 10.09
N ALA A 21 -9.84 -29.79 9.30
CA ALA A 21 -9.48 -29.04 8.10
C ALA A 21 -8.56 -27.89 8.54
N ASP A 22 -7.36 -27.81 7.97
CA ASP A 22 -6.43 -26.73 8.26
C ASP A 22 -7.12 -25.38 8.00
N THR A 23 -6.98 -24.46 8.95
CA THR A 23 -7.51 -23.10 8.82
C THR A 23 -6.96 -22.47 7.54
N PRO A 24 -7.82 -21.96 6.64
CA PRO A 24 -7.32 -21.37 5.42
C PRO A 24 -6.38 -20.19 5.69
N LEU A 25 -5.24 -20.14 5.02
CA LEU A 25 -4.19 -19.15 5.22
C LEU A 25 -4.22 -18.10 4.10
N VAL A 26 -4.23 -16.82 4.46
CA VAL A 26 -3.89 -15.72 3.56
C VAL A 26 -2.42 -15.36 3.72
N GLY A 27 -1.66 -15.44 2.64
CA GLY A 27 -0.30 -14.90 2.57
C GLY A 27 -0.35 -13.44 2.16
N ILE A 28 0.26 -12.55 2.92
CA ILE A 28 0.45 -11.14 2.54
C ILE A 28 1.92 -10.90 2.28
N VAL A 29 2.26 -10.41 1.08
CA VAL A 29 3.61 -9.95 0.72
C VAL A 29 3.60 -8.45 0.64
N SER A 30 4.34 -7.77 1.51
CA SER A 30 4.37 -6.31 1.57
C SER A 30 5.72 -5.76 1.11
N ILE A 31 5.70 -4.65 0.38
CA ILE A 31 6.92 -3.94 -0.01
C ILE A 31 7.64 -3.33 1.20
N SER A 32 6.89 -2.96 2.24
CA SER A 32 7.38 -2.49 3.54
C SER A 32 6.25 -2.65 4.56
N ALA A 33 6.26 -3.72 5.35
CA ALA A 33 5.16 -4.03 6.26
C ALA A 33 5.05 -3.06 7.44
N THR A 34 6.10 -2.30 7.73
CA THR A 34 6.18 -1.32 8.82
C THR A 34 5.86 0.12 8.39
N GLU A 35 5.76 0.39 7.07
CA GLU A 35 5.27 1.68 6.59
C GLU A 35 3.82 1.86 7.06
N ALA A 36 3.49 3.07 7.54
CA ALA A 36 2.26 3.32 8.31
C ALA A 36 0.98 2.91 7.55
N ASN A 37 0.88 3.24 6.26
CA ASN A 37 -0.31 2.93 5.46
C ASN A 37 -0.41 1.43 5.16
N ASN A 38 0.73 0.75 4.90
CA ASN A 38 0.80 -0.69 4.72
C ASN A 38 0.41 -1.42 6.01
N ALA A 39 0.89 -0.96 7.17
CA ALA A 39 0.54 -1.52 8.46
C ALA A 39 -0.97 -1.43 8.73
N ARG A 40 -1.61 -0.30 8.41
CA ARG A 40 -3.07 -0.13 8.55
C ARG A 40 -3.86 -1.07 7.63
N TYR A 41 -3.42 -1.26 6.40
CA TYR A 41 -4.01 -2.27 5.51
C TYR A 41 -3.94 -3.67 6.12
N ILE A 42 -2.77 -4.06 6.62
CA ILE A 42 -2.55 -5.36 7.26
C ILE A 42 -3.44 -5.54 8.50
N VAL A 43 -3.67 -4.48 9.28
CA VAL A 43 -4.59 -4.51 10.44
C VAL A 43 -6.03 -4.79 9.97
N GLY A 44 -6.51 -4.09 8.94
CA GLY A 44 -7.83 -4.31 8.35
C GLY A 44 -7.98 -5.73 7.77
N ALA A 45 -6.95 -6.19 7.05
CA ALA A 45 -6.88 -7.54 6.50
C ALA A 45 -6.97 -8.62 7.60
N LYS A 46 -6.22 -8.46 8.70
CA LYS A 46 -6.27 -9.40 9.84
C LYS A 46 -7.63 -9.39 10.54
N ALA A 47 -8.27 -8.22 10.68
CA ALA A 47 -9.60 -8.11 11.26
C ALA A 47 -10.64 -8.89 10.44
N ALA A 48 -10.65 -8.70 9.11
CA ALA A 48 -11.55 -9.41 8.21
C ALA A 48 -11.28 -10.93 8.17
N ALA A 49 -10.00 -11.34 8.16
CA ALA A 49 -9.61 -12.75 8.15
C ALA A 49 -10.13 -13.46 9.41
N LYS A 50 -9.97 -12.83 10.58
CA LYS A 50 -10.51 -13.35 11.85
C LYS A 50 -12.03 -13.58 11.78
N GLU A 51 -12.78 -12.67 11.18
CA GLU A 51 -14.23 -12.79 11.05
C GLU A 51 -14.67 -13.94 10.13
N ILE A 52 -13.89 -14.24 9.10
CA ILE A 52 -14.18 -15.37 8.18
C ILE A 52 -13.51 -16.67 8.60
N GLY A 53 -12.84 -16.70 9.74
CA GLY A 53 -12.17 -17.89 10.27
C GLY A 53 -10.91 -18.28 9.49
N TRP A 54 -10.16 -17.31 8.95
CA TRP A 54 -8.93 -17.53 8.20
C TRP A 54 -7.73 -16.97 8.98
N ASP A 55 -6.55 -17.57 8.75
CA ASP A 55 -5.28 -17.08 9.28
C ASP A 55 -4.60 -16.13 8.31
N VAL A 56 -3.73 -15.25 8.83
CA VAL A 56 -2.91 -14.32 8.06
C VAL A 56 -1.44 -14.49 8.41
N SER A 57 -0.60 -14.64 7.41
CA SER A 57 0.86 -14.60 7.53
C SER A 57 1.40 -13.48 6.63
N VAL A 58 2.30 -12.65 7.17
CA VAL A 58 2.87 -11.50 6.47
C VAL A 58 4.36 -11.72 6.25
N ILE A 59 4.85 -11.46 5.04
CA ILE A 59 6.27 -11.41 4.71
C ILE A 59 6.57 -9.99 4.20
N ASP A 60 7.53 -9.34 4.83
CA ASP A 60 8.09 -8.06 4.39
C ASP A 60 9.20 -8.32 3.36
N ALA A 61 9.02 -7.84 2.14
CA ALA A 61 9.99 -7.99 1.06
C ALA A 61 11.01 -6.83 1.01
N ALA A 62 10.92 -5.86 1.93
CA ALA A 62 11.87 -4.78 2.12
C ALA A 62 12.28 -4.06 0.79
N GLY A 63 11.32 -3.76 -0.07
CA GLY A 63 11.54 -3.10 -1.36
C GLY A 63 12.03 -4.01 -2.48
N SER A 64 12.27 -5.31 -2.25
CA SER A 64 12.84 -6.23 -3.22
C SER A 64 11.80 -7.06 -3.94
N ALA A 65 11.68 -6.90 -5.27
CA ALA A 65 10.81 -7.72 -6.10
C ALA A 65 11.21 -9.20 -6.13
N ASP A 66 12.52 -9.51 -6.00
CA ASP A 66 12.99 -10.89 -5.93
C ASP A 66 12.54 -11.56 -4.63
N GLN A 67 12.62 -10.84 -3.49
CA GLN A 67 12.09 -11.33 -2.23
C GLN A 67 10.57 -11.49 -2.27
N ALA A 68 9.85 -10.58 -2.95
CA ALA A 68 8.41 -10.70 -3.13
C ALA A 68 8.04 -11.95 -3.93
N ASN A 69 8.73 -12.25 -5.05
CA ASN A 69 8.54 -13.48 -5.81
C ASN A 69 8.81 -14.73 -4.95
N ALA A 70 9.89 -14.74 -4.19
CA ALA A 70 10.21 -15.85 -3.28
C ALA A 70 9.16 -16.02 -2.17
N ALA A 71 8.64 -14.92 -1.63
CA ALA A 71 7.58 -14.92 -0.62
C ALA A 71 6.26 -15.48 -1.17
N ILE A 72 5.86 -15.10 -2.38
CA ILE A 72 4.68 -15.66 -3.05
C ILE A 72 4.85 -17.17 -3.25
N GLN A 73 6.01 -17.62 -3.76
CA GLN A 73 6.29 -19.04 -3.94
C GLN A 73 6.28 -19.83 -2.61
N ASN A 74 6.78 -19.23 -1.52
CA ASN A 74 6.68 -19.81 -0.18
C ASN A 74 5.21 -19.99 0.25
N PHE A 75 4.36 -19.00 0.04
CA PHE A 75 2.93 -19.12 0.34
C PHE A 75 2.23 -20.18 -0.53
N VAL A 76 2.64 -20.31 -1.79
CA VAL A 76 2.16 -21.39 -2.68
C VAL A 76 2.54 -22.76 -2.11
N GLN A 77 3.80 -22.96 -1.70
CA GLN A 77 4.28 -24.22 -1.11
C GLN A 77 3.54 -24.56 0.21
N ARG A 78 3.15 -23.56 0.96
CA ARG A 78 2.37 -23.71 2.21
C ARG A 78 0.89 -24.00 1.96
N GLY A 79 0.43 -24.04 0.70
CA GLY A 79 -0.97 -24.27 0.37
C GLY A 79 -1.89 -23.13 0.77
N SER A 80 -1.41 -21.88 0.72
CA SER A 80 -2.22 -20.72 1.09
C SER A 80 -3.54 -20.67 0.32
N ALA A 81 -4.60 -20.24 0.98
CA ALA A 81 -5.92 -20.12 0.41
C ALA A 81 -6.01 -18.96 -0.61
N ALA A 82 -5.25 -17.90 -0.37
CA ALA A 82 -5.11 -16.74 -1.24
C ALA A 82 -3.82 -15.99 -0.91
N ILE A 83 -3.36 -15.14 -1.82
CA ILE A 83 -2.18 -14.30 -1.63
C ILE A 83 -2.57 -12.85 -1.93
N VAL A 84 -2.12 -11.93 -1.08
CA VAL A 84 -2.21 -10.48 -1.27
C VAL A 84 -0.80 -9.95 -1.55
N ASP A 85 -0.63 -9.32 -2.69
CA ASP A 85 0.55 -8.52 -2.98
C ASP A 85 0.28 -7.06 -2.63
N MET A 86 1.21 -6.42 -1.93
CA MET A 86 1.11 -5.01 -1.56
C MET A 86 2.21 -4.20 -2.24
N VAL A 87 1.77 -3.35 -3.19
CA VAL A 87 2.52 -2.29 -3.85
C VAL A 87 3.44 -2.71 -4.99
N PHE A 88 3.94 -3.95 -5.02
CA PHE A 88 4.73 -4.37 -6.18
C PHE A 88 3.88 -4.39 -7.45
N PRO A 89 4.40 -3.85 -8.57
CA PRO A 89 3.71 -4.00 -9.86
C PRO A 89 3.57 -5.48 -10.20
N TYR A 90 2.39 -5.90 -10.64
CA TYR A 90 2.18 -7.29 -11.07
C TYR A 90 3.22 -7.76 -12.09
N SER A 91 3.77 -6.83 -12.89
CA SER A 91 4.82 -7.12 -13.87
C SER A 91 6.18 -7.49 -13.25
N SER A 92 6.44 -7.07 -12.00
CA SER A 92 7.70 -7.40 -11.30
C SER A 92 7.65 -8.68 -10.46
N ILE A 93 6.43 -9.19 -10.21
CA ILE A 93 6.21 -10.42 -9.44
C ILE A 93 5.73 -11.60 -10.32
N GLY A 94 6.06 -11.57 -11.60
CA GLY A 94 5.57 -12.54 -12.59
C GLY A 94 5.87 -14.00 -12.26
N ALA A 95 7.04 -14.32 -11.70
CA ALA A 95 7.40 -15.69 -11.31
C ALA A 95 6.52 -16.20 -10.14
N GLY A 96 6.22 -15.33 -9.18
CA GLY A 96 5.29 -15.62 -8.08
C GLY A 96 3.86 -15.82 -8.58
N LEU A 97 3.39 -14.94 -9.48
CA LEU A 97 2.05 -15.04 -10.08
C LEU A 97 1.87 -16.34 -10.87
N GLU A 98 2.87 -16.76 -11.64
CA GLU A 98 2.80 -18.02 -12.39
C GLU A 98 2.78 -19.24 -11.47
N ALA A 99 3.55 -19.21 -10.37
CA ALA A 99 3.51 -20.27 -9.36
C ALA A 99 2.13 -20.36 -8.69
N ALA A 100 1.55 -19.21 -8.29
CA ALA A 100 0.22 -19.16 -7.70
C ALA A 100 -0.87 -19.66 -8.66
N LYS A 101 -0.81 -19.21 -9.92
CA LYS A 101 -1.72 -19.66 -10.99
C LYS A 101 -1.66 -21.16 -11.20
N SER A 102 -0.44 -21.74 -11.29
CA SER A 102 -0.24 -23.19 -11.47
C SER A 102 -0.80 -24.01 -10.30
N ALA A 103 -0.84 -23.42 -9.09
CA ALA A 103 -1.42 -24.01 -7.89
C ALA A 103 -2.93 -23.71 -7.69
N ASN A 104 -3.56 -22.95 -8.62
CA ASN A 104 -4.92 -22.46 -8.49
C ASN A 104 -5.16 -21.61 -7.22
N ILE A 105 -4.14 -20.85 -6.79
CA ILE A 105 -4.23 -19.94 -5.65
C ILE A 105 -4.49 -18.53 -6.20
N PRO A 106 -5.61 -17.88 -5.84
CA PRO A 106 -5.90 -16.54 -6.30
C PRO A 106 -4.94 -15.52 -5.68
N VAL A 107 -4.47 -14.59 -6.51
CA VAL A 107 -3.68 -13.44 -6.09
C VAL A 107 -4.52 -12.19 -6.26
N VAL A 108 -4.53 -11.34 -5.24
CA VAL A 108 -5.10 -9.99 -5.28
C VAL A 108 -4.01 -8.98 -4.96
N THR A 109 -4.14 -7.75 -5.43
CA THR A 109 -3.14 -6.71 -5.19
C THR A 109 -3.74 -5.50 -4.48
N TRP A 110 -2.92 -4.85 -3.66
CA TRP A 110 -3.16 -3.51 -3.18
C TRP A 110 -2.07 -2.58 -3.73
N GLY A 111 -2.48 -1.72 -4.67
CA GLY A 111 -1.54 -0.84 -5.36
C GLY A 111 -0.63 -1.51 -6.41
N GLY A 112 -0.71 -2.83 -6.60
CA GLY A 112 0.10 -3.55 -7.60
C GLY A 112 -0.52 -3.58 -9.00
N GLY A 113 -1.74 -3.08 -9.14
CA GLY A 113 -2.48 -3.04 -10.40
C GLY A 113 -3.23 -4.32 -10.74
N LEU A 114 -4.09 -4.22 -11.75
CA LEU A 114 -4.90 -5.32 -12.29
C LEU A 114 -4.26 -5.83 -13.57
N GLY A 115 -3.56 -6.95 -13.49
CA GLY A 115 -2.89 -7.61 -14.62
C GLY A 115 -3.31 -9.06 -14.80
N SER A 116 -2.67 -9.76 -15.72
CA SER A 116 -2.89 -11.18 -15.92
C SER A 116 -2.61 -11.95 -14.62
N SER A 117 -3.49 -12.89 -14.26
CA SER A 117 -3.40 -13.71 -13.03
C SER A 117 -3.63 -12.95 -11.71
N VAL A 118 -4.12 -11.70 -11.76
CA VAL A 118 -4.60 -10.95 -10.59
C VAL A 118 -6.12 -10.96 -10.57
N ALA A 119 -6.72 -11.45 -9.49
CA ALA A 119 -8.16 -11.60 -9.38
C ALA A 119 -8.88 -10.30 -9.00
N ALA A 120 -8.26 -9.46 -8.16
CA ALA A 120 -8.79 -8.16 -7.81
C ALA A 120 -7.65 -7.22 -7.40
N THR A 121 -7.89 -5.91 -7.52
CA THR A 121 -6.98 -4.86 -7.03
C THR A 121 -7.76 -3.76 -6.32
N ASN A 122 -7.10 -3.06 -5.41
CA ASN A 122 -7.55 -1.78 -4.84
C ASN A 122 -6.33 -0.88 -4.56
N GLY A 123 -6.56 0.31 -4.03
CA GLY A 123 -5.47 1.24 -3.71
C GLY A 123 -4.80 1.84 -4.93
N SER A 124 -5.55 2.15 -6.00
CA SER A 124 -4.99 2.77 -7.21
C SER A 124 -4.33 4.11 -6.89
N GLY A 125 -3.05 4.26 -7.27
CA GLY A 125 -2.26 5.44 -6.91
C GLY A 125 -2.66 6.72 -7.64
N GLY A 126 -2.96 6.63 -8.94
CA GLY A 126 -3.13 7.79 -9.82
C GLY A 126 -4.27 8.72 -9.41
N PRO A 127 -5.53 8.27 -9.41
CA PRO A 127 -6.67 9.17 -9.17
C PRO A 127 -6.65 9.89 -7.84
N MET A 128 -6.08 9.28 -6.78
CA MET A 128 -6.08 9.88 -5.44
C MET A 128 -5.15 11.08 -5.31
N VAL A 129 -4.09 11.19 -6.12
CA VAL A 129 -3.15 12.32 -6.05
C VAL A 129 -3.64 13.54 -6.82
N VAL A 130 -4.59 13.40 -7.73
CA VAL A 130 -5.07 14.50 -8.59
C VAL A 130 -5.50 15.73 -7.77
N PRO A 131 -6.35 15.63 -6.73
CA PRO A 131 -6.74 16.79 -5.93
C PRO A 131 -5.56 17.46 -5.20
N VAL A 132 -4.54 16.69 -4.81
CA VAL A 132 -3.31 17.21 -4.19
C VAL A 132 -2.51 18.02 -5.20
N ASN A 133 -2.34 17.48 -6.42
CA ASN A 133 -1.62 18.15 -7.50
C ASN A 133 -2.33 19.47 -7.90
N GLU A 134 -3.65 19.44 -8.05
CA GLU A 134 -4.44 20.63 -8.37
C GLU A 134 -4.28 21.72 -7.30
N LEU A 135 -4.38 21.35 -6.02
CA LEU A 135 -4.18 22.28 -4.91
C LEU A 135 -2.76 22.85 -4.91
N MET A 136 -1.75 22.01 -5.11
CA MET A 136 -0.33 22.43 -5.17
C MET A 136 -0.12 23.45 -6.27
N LEU A 137 -0.50 23.14 -7.51
CA LEU A 137 -0.31 24.01 -8.66
C LEU A 137 -1.07 25.34 -8.52
N LYS A 138 -2.29 25.29 -7.98
CA LYS A 138 -3.07 26.50 -7.65
C LYS A 138 -2.36 27.35 -6.60
N THR A 139 -1.84 26.73 -5.53
CA THR A 139 -1.12 27.45 -4.46
C THR A 139 0.16 28.09 -4.98
N MET A 140 0.85 27.43 -5.90
CA MET A 140 2.05 27.95 -6.56
C MET A 140 1.76 29.05 -7.61
N GLY A 141 0.50 29.22 -8.03
CA GLY A 141 0.14 30.18 -9.08
C GLY A 141 0.76 29.86 -10.44
N GLY A 142 1.00 28.59 -10.73
CA GLY A 142 1.51 28.06 -12.01
C GLY A 142 2.99 28.34 -12.28
N LYS A 143 3.78 28.76 -11.29
CA LYS A 143 5.23 29.05 -11.44
C LYS A 143 6.01 28.75 -10.16
N GLY A 144 7.31 28.49 -10.30
CA GLY A 144 8.21 28.20 -9.18
C GLY A 144 8.91 26.86 -9.31
N SER A 145 9.34 26.26 -8.20
CA SER A 145 10.11 25.01 -8.22
C SER A 145 9.51 23.95 -7.29
N ILE A 146 9.51 22.71 -7.74
CA ILE A 146 9.05 21.53 -6.99
C ILE A 146 10.22 20.57 -6.80
N LEU A 147 10.42 20.10 -5.56
CA LEU A 147 11.15 18.86 -5.28
C LEU A 147 10.15 17.71 -5.23
N ALA A 148 10.22 16.79 -6.18
CA ALA A 148 9.40 15.59 -6.20
C ALA A 148 10.20 14.39 -5.66
N LEU A 149 9.71 13.80 -4.56
CA LEU A 149 10.27 12.60 -3.93
C LEU A 149 9.50 11.39 -4.47
N THR A 150 10.17 10.61 -5.34
CA THR A 150 9.57 9.52 -6.13
C THR A 150 10.05 8.15 -5.68
N TYR A 151 9.38 7.10 -6.17
CA TYR A 151 9.79 5.70 -5.93
C TYR A 151 9.29 4.82 -7.07
N HIS A 152 10.21 4.30 -7.91
CA HIS A 152 9.83 3.62 -9.14
C HIS A 152 9.62 2.11 -9.01
N THR A 153 10.08 1.48 -7.93
CA THR A 153 9.78 0.06 -7.68
C THR A 153 8.31 -0.16 -7.35
N GLY A 154 7.62 0.83 -6.74
CA GLY A 154 6.21 0.77 -6.39
C GLY A 154 5.28 1.29 -7.48
N GLU A 155 4.27 0.51 -7.85
CA GLU A 155 3.29 0.89 -8.89
C GLU A 155 2.53 2.17 -8.54
N VAL A 156 2.11 2.31 -7.28
CA VAL A 156 1.33 3.48 -6.83
C VAL A 156 2.08 4.79 -7.01
N CYS A 157 3.38 4.82 -6.71
CA CYS A 157 4.20 6.02 -6.87
C CYS A 157 4.42 6.37 -8.34
N ARG A 158 4.64 5.38 -9.20
CA ARG A 158 4.72 5.61 -10.65
C ARG A 158 3.42 6.21 -11.20
N ASN A 159 2.28 5.67 -10.80
CA ASN A 159 0.98 6.18 -11.24
C ASN A 159 0.72 7.60 -10.73
N ARG A 160 1.11 7.91 -9.49
CA ARG A 160 1.03 9.26 -8.91
C ARG A 160 1.94 10.25 -9.64
N GLU A 161 3.15 9.82 -10.01
CA GLU A 161 4.09 10.63 -10.78
C GLU A 161 3.58 10.92 -12.19
N VAL A 162 2.95 9.95 -12.85
CA VAL A 162 2.28 10.16 -14.15
C VAL A 162 1.21 11.24 -14.06
N GLU A 163 0.40 11.28 -13.00
CA GLU A 163 -0.60 12.33 -12.79
C GLU A 163 0.04 13.69 -12.46
N LEU A 164 1.17 13.72 -11.76
CA LEU A 164 1.94 14.94 -11.57
C LEU A 164 2.45 15.48 -12.91
N ASP A 165 3.08 14.62 -13.72
CA ASP A 165 3.61 15.01 -15.04
C ASP A 165 2.52 15.54 -15.97
N LYS A 166 1.34 14.90 -15.99
CA LYS A 166 0.18 15.40 -16.74
C LYS A 166 -0.25 16.80 -16.30
N ALA A 167 -0.32 17.02 -14.99
CA ALA A 167 -0.72 18.32 -14.44
C ALA A 167 0.29 19.42 -14.73
N LEU A 168 1.58 19.08 -14.84
CA LEU A 168 2.67 20.03 -15.18
C LEU A 168 2.66 20.46 -16.65
N VAL A 169 2.09 19.70 -17.57
CA VAL A 169 1.97 20.07 -18.98
C VAL A 169 1.28 21.45 -19.16
N ALA A 170 0.28 21.74 -18.32
CA ALA A 170 -0.44 23.01 -18.32
C ALA A 170 0.28 24.13 -17.52
N ASN A 171 1.43 23.83 -16.89
CA ASN A 171 2.17 24.74 -16.01
C ASN A 171 3.67 24.75 -16.35
N PRO A 172 4.06 25.17 -17.56
CA PRO A 172 5.45 25.06 -18.06
C PRO A 172 6.47 25.94 -17.32
N ASP A 173 6.01 26.92 -16.53
CA ASP A 173 6.87 27.79 -15.73
C ASP A 173 7.22 27.18 -14.35
N ILE A 174 6.77 25.94 -14.08
CA ILE A 174 7.16 25.19 -12.90
C ILE A 174 8.33 24.28 -13.25
N LYS A 175 9.43 24.44 -12.51
CA LYS A 175 10.60 23.57 -12.60
C LYS A 175 10.49 22.42 -11.62
N VAL A 176 10.78 21.19 -12.05
CA VAL A 176 10.71 20.01 -11.19
C VAL A 176 12.07 19.33 -11.10
N THR A 177 12.50 19.10 -9.85
CA THR A 177 13.63 18.21 -9.53
C THR A 177 13.06 16.93 -8.97
N LYS A 178 13.29 15.80 -9.64
CA LYS A 178 12.83 14.47 -9.18
C LYS A 178 14.00 13.73 -8.52
N ASN A 179 13.75 13.21 -7.32
CA ASN A 179 14.70 12.35 -6.60
C ASN A 179 14.00 11.08 -6.12
N GLU A 180 14.60 9.94 -6.45
CA GLU A 180 14.09 8.63 -6.02
C GLU A 180 14.58 8.29 -4.62
N VAL A 181 13.64 8.01 -3.71
CA VAL A 181 13.95 7.56 -2.35
C VAL A 181 14.06 6.04 -2.30
N ARG A 182 14.70 5.52 -1.26
CA ARG A 182 14.89 4.08 -1.05
C ARG A 182 13.87 3.52 -0.05
N ILE A 183 13.58 2.24 -0.18
CA ILE A 183 12.91 1.44 0.84
C ILE A 183 13.86 0.29 1.24
N PRO A 184 14.31 0.22 2.50
CA PRO A 184 14.17 1.19 3.58
C PRO A 184 15.03 2.44 3.39
N GLY A 185 14.70 3.56 4.08
CA GLY A 185 15.52 4.79 4.12
C GLY A 185 14.81 6.05 3.58
N TYR A 186 13.52 5.98 3.33
CA TYR A 186 12.75 7.07 2.71
C TYR A 186 12.66 8.36 3.55
N PHE A 187 12.68 8.27 4.88
CA PHE A 187 12.72 9.47 5.74
C PHE A 187 14.06 10.20 5.62
N GLU A 188 15.16 9.45 5.71
CA GLU A 188 16.51 9.98 5.60
C GLU A 188 16.76 10.56 4.21
N ASP A 189 16.33 9.86 3.17
CA ASP A 189 16.45 10.33 1.79
C ASP A 189 15.64 11.61 1.56
N GLY A 190 14.40 11.68 2.06
CA GLY A 190 13.56 12.87 2.00
C GLY A 190 14.23 14.08 2.65
N ALA A 191 14.81 13.89 3.85
CA ALA A 191 15.54 14.94 4.54
C ALA A 191 16.81 15.35 3.77
N GLN A 192 17.59 14.40 3.27
CA GLN A 192 18.83 14.66 2.53
C GLN A 192 18.57 15.41 1.22
N TYR A 193 17.58 14.96 0.44
CA TYR A 193 17.22 15.61 -0.82
C TYR A 193 16.66 17.01 -0.61
N ALA A 194 15.85 17.21 0.43
CA ALA A 194 15.37 18.55 0.79
C ALA A 194 16.53 19.47 1.16
N ASN A 195 17.49 19.03 1.97
CA ASN A 195 18.67 19.83 2.34
C ASN A 195 19.49 20.23 1.11
N ALA A 196 19.75 19.30 0.19
CA ALA A 196 20.50 19.57 -1.03
C ALA A 196 19.76 20.55 -1.95
N TRP A 197 18.44 20.36 -2.11
CA TRP A 197 17.61 21.20 -2.97
C TRP A 197 17.48 22.63 -2.43
N LEU A 198 17.29 22.79 -1.12
CA LEU A 198 17.18 24.09 -0.47
C LEU A 198 18.43 24.95 -0.61
N ALA A 199 19.61 24.36 -0.74
CA ALA A 199 20.86 25.09 -0.94
C ALA A 199 20.86 25.91 -2.26
N SER A 200 20.11 25.48 -3.27
CA SER A 200 19.97 26.18 -4.55
C SER A 200 18.64 26.96 -4.70
N HIS A 201 17.77 26.93 -3.68
CA HIS A 201 16.46 27.58 -3.67
C HIS A 201 16.32 28.49 -2.43
N PRO A 202 16.93 29.68 -2.41
CA PRO A 202 16.87 30.62 -1.29
C PRO A 202 15.44 31.07 -0.99
N ALA A 203 15.16 31.37 0.28
CA ALA A 203 13.84 31.82 0.73
C ALA A 203 13.42 33.13 0.04
N GLY A 204 12.13 33.22 -0.28
CA GLY A 204 11.49 34.44 -0.79
C GLY A 204 11.79 34.80 -2.26
N GLN A 205 12.49 33.96 -3.01
CA GLN A 205 12.80 34.23 -4.42
C GLN A 205 11.77 33.67 -5.39
N GLU A 206 11.10 32.57 -5.05
CA GLU A 206 10.09 31.91 -5.87
C GLU A 206 9.11 31.10 -5.02
N ASN A 207 8.04 30.61 -5.64
CA ASN A 207 7.13 29.68 -4.98
C ASN A 207 7.76 28.29 -4.93
N LEU A 208 7.86 27.72 -3.75
CA LEU A 208 8.54 26.45 -3.50
C LEU A 208 7.58 25.39 -2.95
N ALA A 209 7.66 24.19 -3.51
CA ALA A 209 6.90 23.04 -3.00
C ALA A 209 7.78 21.78 -2.92
N ILE A 210 7.45 20.93 -1.95
CA ILE A 210 7.93 19.54 -1.88
C ILE A 210 6.71 18.64 -2.06
N TRP A 211 6.81 17.74 -3.00
CA TRP A 211 5.81 16.72 -3.31
C TRP A 211 6.36 15.34 -3.00
N GLY A 212 5.75 14.61 -2.08
CA GLY A 212 6.04 13.20 -1.83
C GLY A 212 5.03 12.30 -2.52
N CYS A 213 5.47 11.28 -3.24
CA CYS A 213 4.55 10.30 -3.82
C CYS A 213 3.83 9.49 -2.72
N TRP A 214 4.31 9.53 -1.48
CA TRP A 214 3.57 9.27 -0.24
C TRP A 214 4.07 10.19 0.88
N ASP A 215 3.43 10.14 2.05
CA ASP A 215 3.69 11.10 3.13
C ASP A 215 5.09 11.01 3.71
N ASP A 216 5.62 9.81 3.93
CA ASP A 216 6.82 9.63 4.77
C ASP A 216 8.08 10.33 4.24
N PRO A 217 8.45 10.28 2.95
CA PRO A 217 9.59 11.06 2.47
C PRO A 217 9.33 12.58 2.57
N ALA A 218 8.09 13.03 2.38
CA ALA A 218 7.73 14.43 2.58
C ALA A 218 7.85 14.84 4.06
N ILE A 219 7.50 13.94 5.00
CA ILE A 219 7.69 14.15 6.44
C ILE A 219 9.19 14.23 6.78
N GLY A 220 10.02 13.39 6.16
CA GLY A 220 11.46 13.50 6.26
C GLY A 220 11.98 14.88 5.85
N ALA A 221 11.48 15.39 4.72
CA ALA A 221 11.79 16.74 4.22
C ALA A 221 11.32 17.85 5.19
N ILE A 222 10.16 17.70 5.86
CA ILE A 222 9.69 18.66 6.89
C ILE A 222 10.70 18.80 8.01
N GLY A 223 11.37 17.72 8.41
CA GLY A 223 12.45 17.79 9.40
C GLY A 223 13.55 18.77 9.01
N SER A 224 13.99 18.74 7.74
CA SER A 224 14.99 19.66 7.18
C SER A 224 14.49 21.09 7.07
N LEU A 225 13.23 21.29 6.66
CA LEU A 225 12.61 22.63 6.58
C LEU A 225 12.58 23.29 7.96
N ARG A 226 12.14 22.56 8.98
CA ARG A 226 12.08 23.06 10.36
C ARG A 226 13.44 23.40 10.92
N ALA A 227 14.45 22.56 10.67
CA ALA A 227 15.82 22.80 11.12
C ALA A 227 16.43 24.08 10.51
N GLN A 228 15.97 24.47 9.30
CA GLN A 228 16.45 25.64 8.58
C GLN A 228 15.51 26.86 8.65
N GLY A 229 14.38 26.76 9.37
CA GLY A 229 13.38 27.84 9.48
C GLY A 229 12.70 28.18 8.14
N ARG A 230 12.54 27.19 7.25
CA ARG A 230 11.96 27.34 5.90
C ARG A 230 10.44 27.09 5.90
N ASP A 231 9.69 28.09 6.33
CA ASP A 231 8.22 28.11 6.35
C ASP A 231 7.59 28.56 5.00
N ASP A 232 8.42 29.06 4.11
CA ASP A 232 8.07 29.45 2.74
C ASP A 232 7.80 28.27 1.82
N VAL A 233 8.27 27.04 2.14
CA VAL A 233 8.11 25.86 1.32
C VAL A 233 6.83 25.11 1.69
N LYS A 234 5.97 24.86 0.70
CA LYS A 234 4.71 24.11 0.90
C LYS A 234 4.94 22.62 0.68
N VAL A 235 4.40 21.77 1.57
CA VAL A 235 4.64 20.32 1.55
C VAL A 235 3.36 19.56 1.29
N TYR A 236 3.42 18.60 0.37
CA TYR A 236 2.30 17.79 -0.10
C TYR A 236 2.66 16.31 -0.07
N GLY A 237 1.70 15.47 0.29
CA GLY A 237 1.87 14.02 0.35
C GLY A 237 0.61 13.28 -0.03
N VAL A 238 0.65 11.97 0.13
CA VAL A 238 -0.45 11.04 -0.13
C VAL A 238 -0.37 9.91 0.89
N ASN A 239 -1.45 9.39 1.32
CA ASN A 239 -1.81 8.30 2.22
C ASN A 239 -2.53 8.82 3.47
N GLY A 240 -2.22 10.02 3.97
CA GLY A 240 -2.85 10.59 5.16
C GLY A 240 -2.55 9.80 6.42
N ASN A 241 -1.29 9.39 6.63
CA ASN A 241 -0.91 8.73 7.88
C ASN A 241 -1.02 9.68 9.07
N ALA A 242 -1.07 9.15 10.29
CA ALA A 242 -1.28 9.94 11.51
C ALA A 242 -0.27 11.09 11.64
N GLN A 243 0.99 10.86 11.29
CA GLN A 243 2.04 11.89 11.35
C GLN A 243 1.83 13.00 10.30
N ALA A 244 1.37 12.65 9.09
CA ALA A 244 1.01 13.64 8.06
C ALA A 244 -0.18 14.51 8.53
N LEU A 245 -1.23 13.89 9.07
CA LEU A 245 -2.39 14.60 9.62
C LEU A 245 -1.98 15.53 10.77
N GLU A 246 -1.08 15.10 11.64
CA GLU A 246 -0.54 15.94 12.70
C GLU A 246 0.28 17.11 12.13
N ASN A 247 1.11 16.88 11.11
CA ASN A 247 1.86 17.94 10.44
C ASN A 247 0.94 18.95 9.74
N ILE A 248 -0.19 18.51 9.16
CA ILE A 248 -1.22 19.42 8.62
C ILE A 248 -1.84 20.25 9.76
N LYS A 249 -2.21 19.62 10.86
CA LYS A 249 -2.79 20.30 12.03
C LYS A 249 -1.84 21.35 12.59
N ASN A 250 -0.54 21.08 12.57
CA ASN A 250 0.50 22.00 13.08
C ASN A 250 1.00 23.01 12.02
N GLY A 251 0.50 22.92 10.76
CA GLY A 251 0.87 23.83 9.67
C GLY A 251 2.20 23.54 8.99
N PHE A 252 2.84 22.41 9.26
CA PHE A 252 4.08 21.99 8.61
C PHE A 252 3.87 21.26 7.28
N MET A 253 2.69 20.71 7.07
CA MET A 253 2.27 20.09 5.81
C MET A 253 1.02 20.80 5.29
N THR A 254 0.95 21.02 3.99
CA THR A 254 -0.14 21.78 3.37
C THR A 254 -1.35 20.90 3.10
N ALA A 255 -1.12 19.72 2.54
CA ALA A 255 -2.18 18.77 2.24
C ALA A 255 -1.66 17.34 2.08
N THR A 256 -2.55 16.38 2.30
CA THR A 256 -2.40 14.98 1.90
C THR A 256 -3.72 14.44 1.35
N ALA A 257 -3.68 13.41 0.52
CA ALA A 257 -4.84 12.60 0.20
C ALA A 257 -4.88 11.40 1.16
N TRP A 258 -5.84 11.39 2.10
CA TRP A 258 -6.02 10.27 3.02
C TRP A 258 -6.63 9.08 2.29
N GLN A 259 -6.00 7.92 2.48
CA GLN A 259 -6.42 6.62 1.97
C GLN A 259 -6.92 5.76 3.14
N ASP A 260 -8.14 5.27 3.07
CA ASP A 260 -8.65 4.34 4.08
C ASP A 260 -8.14 2.92 3.85
N SER A 261 -6.84 2.74 4.04
CA SER A 261 -6.16 1.47 3.85
C SER A 261 -6.68 0.35 4.76
N TYR A 262 -7.19 0.69 5.96
CA TYR A 262 -7.87 -0.30 6.81
C TYR A 262 -9.09 -0.90 6.11
N THR A 263 -9.99 -0.04 5.62
CA THR A 263 -11.20 -0.49 4.90
C THR A 263 -10.84 -1.22 3.60
N GLU A 264 -9.80 -0.76 2.89
CA GLU A 264 -9.32 -1.46 1.68
C GLU A 264 -8.83 -2.88 1.99
N GLY A 265 -8.01 -3.05 3.04
CA GLY A 265 -7.54 -4.36 3.48
C GLY A 265 -8.67 -5.26 3.95
N TYR A 266 -9.58 -4.71 4.77
CA TYR A 266 -10.75 -5.42 5.24
C TYR A 266 -11.63 -5.93 4.09
N ASN A 267 -12.00 -5.04 3.16
CA ASN A 267 -12.87 -5.38 2.03
C ASN A 267 -12.22 -6.41 1.09
N MET A 268 -10.91 -6.29 0.85
CA MET A 268 -10.20 -7.23 -0.02
C MET A 268 -10.21 -8.66 0.56
N ILE A 269 -9.97 -8.81 1.85
CA ILE A 269 -10.02 -10.13 2.48
C ILE A 269 -11.45 -10.70 2.50
N LYS A 270 -12.46 -9.88 2.75
CA LYS A 270 -13.87 -10.31 2.69
C LYS A 270 -14.28 -10.81 1.31
N LEU A 271 -13.61 -10.37 0.25
CA LEU A 271 -13.86 -10.80 -1.13
C LEU A 271 -13.23 -12.17 -1.47
N LEU A 272 -12.18 -12.59 -0.78
CA LEU A 272 -11.43 -13.81 -1.12
C LEU A 272 -12.25 -15.10 -1.15
N PRO A 273 -13.21 -15.36 -0.23
CA PRO A 273 -14.08 -16.54 -0.31
C PRO A 273 -14.90 -16.61 -1.60
N GLU A 274 -15.38 -15.45 -2.09
CA GLU A 274 -16.13 -15.38 -3.35
C GLU A 274 -15.24 -15.67 -4.55
N ILE A 275 -14.03 -15.08 -4.59
CA ILE A 275 -13.03 -15.34 -5.64
C ILE A 275 -12.70 -16.83 -5.69
N ARG A 276 -12.44 -17.46 -4.55
CA ARG A 276 -12.12 -18.88 -4.49
C ARG A 276 -13.28 -19.77 -4.94
N LYS A 277 -14.51 -19.42 -4.55
CA LYS A 277 -15.71 -20.18 -4.94
C LYS A 277 -15.96 -20.09 -6.44
N ALA A 278 -15.76 -18.92 -7.04
CA ALA A 278 -15.95 -18.72 -8.47
C ALA A 278 -14.84 -19.37 -9.31
N GLY A 279 -13.61 -19.46 -8.80
CA GLY A 279 -12.49 -20.09 -9.51
C GLY A 279 -12.27 -19.48 -10.90
N ALA A 280 -12.34 -20.32 -11.93
CA ALA A 280 -12.14 -19.90 -13.33
C ALA A 280 -13.26 -18.97 -13.86
N ASP A 281 -14.44 -18.98 -13.24
CA ASP A 281 -15.55 -18.11 -13.63
C ASP A 281 -15.47 -16.70 -13.02
N TRP A 282 -14.44 -16.42 -12.22
CA TRP A 282 -14.24 -15.11 -11.63
C TRP A 282 -13.83 -14.08 -12.69
N THR A 283 -14.52 -12.94 -12.69
CA THR A 283 -14.13 -11.80 -13.52
C THR A 283 -13.26 -10.84 -12.70
N PRO A 284 -11.99 -10.61 -13.09
CA PRO A 284 -11.10 -9.68 -12.40
C PRO A 284 -11.67 -8.26 -12.32
N LYS A 285 -11.52 -7.60 -11.16
CA LYS A 285 -12.07 -6.26 -10.94
C LYS A 285 -11.23 -5.40 -10.01
N ALA A 286 -11.35 -4.07 -10.17
CA ALA A 286 -10.90 -3.10 -9.18
C ALA A 286 -12.00 -2.86 -8.13
N VAL A 287 -11.58 -2.70 -6.85
CA VAL A 287 -12.47 -2.45 -5.71
C VAL A 287 -11.91 -1.23 -4.96
N GLU A 288 -12.21 -0.04 -5.47
CA GLU A 288 -11.62 1.19 -4.96
C GLU A 288 -12.39 1.77 -3.76
N VAL A 289 -11.65 2.33 -2.81
CA VAL A 289 -12.16 3.18 -1.74
C VAL A 289 -11.72 4.62 -2.05
N PRO A 290 -12.65 5.58 -2.17
CA PRO A 290 -12.30 6.95 -2.50
C PRO A 290 -11.37 7.58 -1.46
N ALA A 291 -10.31 8.26 -1.92
CA ALA A 291 -9.45 9.04 -1.06
C ALA A 291 -10.09 10.38 -0.69
N VAL A 292 -9.68 10.95 0.45
CA VAL A 292 -10.17 12.25 0.94
C VAL A 292 -9.01 13.25 0.97
N LEU A 293 -9.15 14.37 0.28
CA LEU A 293 -8.19 15.48 0.39
C LEU A 293 -8.30 16.12 1.78
N VAL A 294 -7.20 16.13 2.53
CA VAL A 294 -7.12 16.74 3.86
C VAL A 294 -6.16 17.93 3.81
N THR A 295 -6.65 19.07 4.31
CA THR A 295 -5.92 20.35 4.38
C THR A 295 -6.09 20.93 5.77
N LYS A 296 -5.38 22.05 6.05
CA LYS A 296 -5.55 22.78 7.31
C LYS A 296 -7.01 23.19 7.57
N ASP A 297 -7.75 23.53 6.53
CA ASP A 297 -9.14 24.02 6.67
C ASP A 297 -10.13 22.87 6.91
N THR A 298 -9.77 21.62 6.57
CA THR A 298 -10.67 20.46 6.65
C THR A 298 -10.29 19.44 7.73
N ILE A 299 -9.10 19.57 8.33
CA ILE A 299 -8.52 18.54 9.22
C ILE A 299 -9.39 18.26 10.47
N ASP A 300 -9.95 19.28 11.10
CA ASP A 300 -10.73 19.09 12.33
C ASP A 300 -12.05 18.35 12.03
N ASP A 301 -12.75 18.72 10.96
CA ASP A 301 -13.94 18.02 10.48
C ASP A 301 -13.62 16.60 10.00
N PHE A 302 -12.47 16.42 9.37
CA PHE A 302 -12.00 15.11 8.93
C PHE A 302 -11.75 14.19 10.13
N ILE A 303 -11.00 14.63 11.15
CA ILE A 303 -10.73 13.83 12.36
C ILE A 303 -12.03 13.49 13.11
N ALA A 304 -12.98 14.42 13.16
CA ALA A 304 -14.29 14.15 13.79
C ALA A 304 -15.06 13.02 13.10
N LYS A 305 -14.93 12.88 11.77
CA LYS A 305 -15.56 11.82 10.96
C LYS A 305 -14.75 10.52 10.93
N HIS A 306 -13.44 10.62 11.06
CA HIS A 306 -12.48 9.51 10.95
C HIS A 306 -11.54 9.46 12.16
N PRO A 307 -12.04 9.22 13.39
CA PRO A 307 -11.25 9.30 14.62
C PRO A 307 -10.11 8.26 14.65
N ASP A 308 -10.24 7.17 13.90
CA ASP A 308 -9.21 6.14 13.79
C ASP A 308 -8.07 6.48 12.82
N ALA A 309 -8.20 7.56 12.02
CA ALA A 309 -7.15 8.00 11.10
C ALA A 309 -5.89 8.52 11.83
N MET A 310 -6.03 8.91 13.10
CA MET A 310 -4.93 9.41 13.96
C MET A 310 -4.22 8.29 14.79
N LYS A 311 -4.59 7.01 14.58
CA LYS A 311 -4.04 5.88 15.34
C LYS A 311 -2.92 5.18 14.59
#